data_9476e34b54b61104262051d96f2d79ff
#
_entry.id   9476e34b54b61104262051d96f2d79ff
#
_cell.length_a   1.000
_cell.length_b   1.000
_cell.length_c   1.000
_cell.angle_alpha   90.00
_cell.angle_beta   90.00
_cell.angle_gamma   90.00
#
_symmetry.space_group_name_H-M   'P 1'
#
loop_
_entity.id
_entity.type
_entity.pdbx_description
1 polymer ?
#
loop_
_entity_poly.entity_id
_entity_poly.type
_entity_poly.pdbx_seq_one_letter_code
_entity_poly.pdbx_strand_id
1 'polypeptide(L)'
;MTGRFQMDSVVVDFGVNRAIDHVTMDIQPGEIVGLLGHNGAGKSTILNLASGAIRWTAGSVRIDGQEIANGSTPRDFSQAGVAVIHQEPSLIHSLSVFDNMCLGHRFSASMTNGRKRELVSSALADLGIDVGIDSPAGTLTIGQRQMVDLARSTMSSSVRVLLLDEPTAALGAAETEELHALIRKFASEGTSVIYVSHRLPDILDICGRIIVLNTGRMIMDSPASSLSLQDLSNALAPGLKKTAKVAPEHIGAPVLDIRMAHGEVHAAKGEVIGLFGMASGEQFSLAADLFGLGSPQERDEASFTLADKEYAPANPVAAIRNGVFYVPPDRDVEGLIADFPAKTNILMPWYRKLGSSWHVSGNFGEDMYRQCREDLQIIGPDGETPIGQFSGGNRQKHLLARWMMPAKADVLVMAQPTQGVDIGAKDDIVRAVRRKAGEGACILVASSETDEIVSMCDRAYVILGDRVLEYTGDDLNDENLLQGLLSLAHIRSGGKPASTPDSVSAGAVVNAASR
;
A
#
# COMPACT_ATOMS: atom_id res chain seq x y z
N MET A 1 25.81 4.61 28.31
CA MET A 1 26.22 4.09 26.98
C MET A 1 25.87 5.13 25.96
N THR A 2 26.76 5.49 25.06
CA THR A 2 26.45 6.42 23.96
C THR A 2 25.57 5.69 22.96
N GLY A 3 24.42 6.28 22.57
CA GLY A 3 23.55 5.71 21.56
C GLY A 3 24.23 5.54 20.20
N ARG A 4 23.72 4.63 19.38
CA ARG A 4 24.24 4.35 18.04
C ARG A 4 23.91 5.48 17.07
N PHE A 5 22.67 5.98 17.11
CA PHE A 5 22.19 7.10 16.32
C PHE A 5 21.46 8.09 17.22
N GLN A 6 21.88 9.33 17.20
CA GLN A 6 21.36 10.37 18.08
C GLN A 6 21.01 11.63 17.29
N MET A 7 19.85 12.16 17.57
CA MET A 7 19.40 13.50 17.17
C MET A 7 19.14 14.30 18.44
N ASP A 8 19.68 15.51 18.53
CA ASP A 8 19.48 16.40 19.66
C ASP A 8 18.87 17.72 19.18
N SER A 9 17.62 17.96 19.55
CA SER A 9 16.81 19.16 19.24
C SER A 9 16.87 19.56 17.76
N VAL A 10 16.78 18.57 16.87
CA VAL A 10 16.93 18.77 15.42
C VAL A 10 15.72 19.47 14.84
N VAL A 11 16.00 20.50 14.01
CA VAL A 11 15.01 21.28 13.25
C VAL A 11 15.33 21.17 11.77
N VAL A 12 14.29 20.98 10.94
CA VAL A 12 14.40 21.02 9.47
C VAL A 12 13.32 21.94 8.92
N ASP A 13 13.76 23.01 8.25
CA ASP A 13 12.88 23.98 7.60
C ASP A 13 13.03 23.91 6.07
N PHE A 14 11.91 23.83 5.36
CA PHE A 14 11.81 23.98 3.90
C PHE A 14 11.14 25.31 3.58
N GLY A 15 11.93 26.37 3.45
CA GLY A 15 11.43 27.72 3.29
C GLY A 15 10.62 28.16 4.52
N VAL A 16 9.33 28.39 4.34
CA VAL A 16 8.42 28.77 5.45
C VAL A 16 7.82 27.58 6.20
N ASN A 17 7.99 26.38 5.67
CA ASN A 17 7.40 25.16 6.25
C ASN A 17 8.42 24.46 7.13
N ARG A 18 8.11 24.29 8.42
CA ARG A 18 8.89 23.50 9.36
C ARG A 18 8.45 22.04 9.30
N ALA A 19 9.33 21.18 8.78
CA ALA A 19 9.05 19.75 8.62
C ALA A 19 9.45 18.93 9.86
N ILE A 20 10.48 19.36 10.61
CA ILE A 20 10.90 18.77 11.88
C ILE A 20 11.11 19.91 12.87
N ASP A 21 10.55 19.76 14.07
CA ASP A 21 10.54 20.79 15.10
C ASP A 21 11.06 20.24 16.44
N HIS A 22 12.36 20.47 16.69
CA HIS A 22 13.08 20.10 17.91
C HIS A 22 12.94 18.63 18.30
N VAL A 23 13.12 17.72 17.32
CA VAL A 23 13.08 16.27 17.57
C VAL A 23 14.39 15.84 18.23
N THR A 24 14.25 15.15 19.36
CA THR A 24 15.35 14.51 20.08
C THR A 24 15.08 13.02 20.15
N MET A 25 16.03 12.18 19.67
CA MET A 25 15.94 10.71 19.75
C MET A 25 17.32 10.12 19.97
N ASP A 26 17.38 9.01 20.69
CA ASP A 26 18.60 8.25 20.96
C ASP A 26 18.31 6.77 20.76
N ILE A 27 18.93 6.15 19.74
CA ILE A 27 18.72 4.76 19.36
C ILE A 27 19.93 3.95 19.77
N GLN A 28 19.70 2.89 20.54
CA GLN A 28 20.76 2.06 21.09
C GLN A 28 21.28 1.02 20.09
N PRO A 29 22.52 0.51 20.25
CA PRO A 29 23.02 -0.61 19.45
C PRO A 29 22.08 -1.83 19.53
N GLY A 30 21.69 -2.38 18.36
CA GLY A 30 20.81 -3.54 18.28
C GLY A 30 19.31 -3.25 18.54
N GLU A 31 18.94 -1.99 18.70
CA GLU A 31 17.56 -1.60 18.91
C GLU A 31 16.81 -1.50 17.56
N ILE A 32 15.59 -2.05 17.50
CA ILE A 32 14.67 -1.88 16.39
C ILE A 32 13.60 -0.88 16.84
N VAL A 33 13.61 0.31 16.25
CA VAL A 33 12.69 1.41 16.58
C VAL A 33 11.72 1.63 15.43
N GLY A 34 10.42 1.50 15.74
CA GLY A 34 9.34 1.86 14.83
C GLY A 34 9.13 3.37 14.79
N LEU A 35 9.16 3.97 13.60
CA LEU A 35 8.87 5.38 13.41
C LEU A 35 7.53 5.54 12.71
N LEU A 36 6.52 5.97 13.47
CA LEU A 36 5.14 6.15 13.03
C LEU A 36 4.76 7.62 12.89
N GLY A 37 3.69 7.88 12.17
CA GLY A 37 3.11 9.20 11.97
C GLY A 37 2.25 9.23 10.70
N HIS A 38 1.28 10.13 10.61
CA HIS A 38 0.52 10.36 9.40
C HIS A 38 1.39 10.89 8.25
N ASN A 39 0.86 10.92 7.02
CA ASN A 39 1.57 11.52 5.89
C ASN A 39 1.79 13.02 6.14
N GLY A 40 3.04 13.47 5.95
CA GLY A 40 3.46 14.82 6.31
C GLY A 40 3.87 14.99 7.78
N ALA A 41 3.86 13.94 8.62
CA ALA A 41 4.31 14.02 10.01
C ALA A 41 5.82 14.24 10.18
N GLY A 42 6.63 14.06 9.11
CA GLY A 42 8.07 14.25 9.13
C GLY A 42 8.90 12.96 9.06
N LYS A 43 8.28 11.78 8.90
CA LYS A 43 9.00 10.48 8.84
C LYS A 43 10.07 10.44 7.74
N SER A 44 9.67 10.69 6.49
CA SER A 44 10.62 10.71 5.36
C SER A 44 11.66 11.82 5.50
N THR A 45 11.32 12.92 6.17
CA THR A 45 12.28 13.98 6.49
C THR A 45 13.35 13.47 7.46
N ILE A 46 12.97 12.72 8.50
CA ILE A 46 13.94 12.09 9.42
C ILE A 46 14.80 11.06 8.68
N LEU A 47 14.22 10.20 7.84
CA LEU A 47 14.98 9.23 7.05
C LEU A 47 15.97 9.91 6.09
N ASN A 48 15.52 10.95 5.37
CA ASN A 48 16.37 11.72 4.47
C ASN A 48 17.49 12.46 5.21
N LEU A 49 17.21 12.94 6.40
CA LEU A 49 18.24 13.55 7.26
C LEU A 49 19.23 12.49 7.75
N ALA A 50 18.75 11.36 8.25
CA ALA A 50 19.56 10.27 8.76
C ALA A 50 20.39 9.58 7.66
N SER A 51 20.03 9.76 6.39
CA SER A 51 20.78 9.30 5.22
C SER A 51 21.72 10.36 4.63
N GLY A 52 21.67 11.61 5.13
CA GLY A 52 22.44 12.73 4.59
C GLY A 52 21.91 13.31 3.27
N ALA A 53 20.69 12.94 2.86
CA ALA A 53 20.05 13.47 1.66
C ALA A 53 19.58 14.93 1.84
N ILE A 54 19.28 15.34 3.07
CA ILE A 54 18.92 16.71 3.42
C ILE A 54 19.73 17.22 4.61
N ARG A 55 19.79 18.55 4.75
CA ARG A 55 20.44 19.25 5.87
C ARG A 55 19.42 19.61 6.94
N TRP A 56 19.90 19.75 8.17
CA TRP A 56 19.08 20.31 9.26
C TRP A 56 19.36 21.81 9.44
N THR A 57 18.40 22.51 9.99
CA THR A 57 18.47 23.97 10.23
C THR A 57 19.10 24.27 11.59
N ALA A 58 18.81 23.44 12.60
CA ALA A 58 19.34 23.55 13.96
C ALA A 58 19.42 22.19 14.64
N GLY A 59 20.16 22.10 15.74
CA GLY A 59 20.42 20.86 16.48
C GLY A 59 21.67 20.13 16.01
N SER A 60 21.87 18.91 16.49
CA SER A 60 23.02 18.06 16.11
C SER A 60 22.63 16.61 15.87
N VAL A 61 23.42 15.92 15.04
CA VAL A 61 23.26 14.49 14.72
C VAL A 61 24.58 13.78 15.04
N ARG A 62 24.52 12.64 15.72
CA ARG A 62 25.68 11.83 16.06
C ARG A 62 25.48 10.37 15.68
N ILE A 63 26.56 9.72 15.26
CA ILE A 63 26.64 8.27 15.01
C ILE A 63 27.78 7.73 15.85
N ASP A 64 27.52 6.75 16.72
CA ASP A 64 28.49 6.22 17.70
C ASP A 64 29.15 7.33 18.54
N GLY A 65 28.39 8.34 18.93
CA GLY A 65 28.87 9.48 19.70
C GLY A 65 29.70 10.49 18.90
N GLN A 66 30.00 10.23 17.62
CA GLN A 66 30.73 11.16 16.75
C GLN A 66 29.70 12.09 16.05
N GLU A 67 29.90 13.40 16.19
CA GLU A 67 29.04 14.39 15.56
C GLU A 67 29.28 14.42 14.05
N ILE A 68 28.18 14.33 13.32
CA ILE A 68 28.18 14.44 11.85
C ILE A 68 28.05 15.92 11.50
N ALA A 69 28.93 16.42 10.64
CA ALA A 69 28.87 17.81 10.20
C ALA A 69 27.58 18.10 9.41
N ASN A 70 26.93 19.20 9.71
CA ASN A 70 25.77 19.63 8.94
C ASN A 70 26.19 19.96 7.49
N GLY A 71 25.63 19.22 6.54
CA GLY A 71 26.03 19.29 5.13
C GLY A 71 26.89 18.11 4.66
N SER A 72 27.14 17.13 5.54
CA SER A 72 27.64 15.82 5.12
C SER A 72 26.74 15.20 4.08
N THR A 73 27.35 14.52 3.13
CA THR A 73 26.66 13.90 1.98
C THR A 73 26.16 12.49 2.34
N PRO A 74 25.24 11.90 1.54
CA PRO A 74 24.83 10.49 1.72
C PRO A 74 26.03 9.52 1.77
N ARG A 75 27.08 9.86 1.03
CA ARG A 75 28.33 9.07 1.05
C ARG A 75 29.03 9.11 2.41
N ASP A 76 29.05 10.26 3.07
CA ASP A 76 29.67 10.41 4.39
C ASP A 76 28.89 9.61 5.44
N PHE A 77 27.55 9.64 5.38
CA PHE A 77 26.68 8.81 6.21
C PHE A 77 26.88 7.31 5.94
N SER A 78 26.99 6.90 4.67
CA SER A 78 27.29 5.51 4.30
C SER A 78 28.66 5.06 4.85
N GLN A 79 29.69 5.93 4.83
CA GLN A 79 30.99 5.64 5.44
C GLN A 79 30.94 5.56 6.97
N ALA A 80 30.00 6.29 7.60
CA ALA A 80 29.71 6.18 9.02
C ALA A 80 28.91 4.91 9.38
N GLY A 81 28.51 4.11 8.37
CA GLY A 81 27.80 2.84 8.55
C GLY A 81 26.28 2.96 8.47
N VAL A 82 25.73 4.00 7.84
CA VAL A 82 24.29 4.12 7.58
C VAL A 82 23.96 3.48 6.23
N ALA A 83 22.99 2.57 6.23
CA ALA A 83 22.39 1.97 5.04
C ALA A 83 20.91 2.35 4.97
N VAL A 84 20.39 2.54 3.75
CA VAL A 84 19.00 2.94 3.50
C VAL A 84 18.38 1.98 2.51
N ILE A 85 17.18 1.53 2.84
CA ILE A 85 16.30 0.78 1.95
C ILE A 85 15.06 1.64 1.74
N HIS A 86 14.80 1.98 0.50
CA HIS A 86 13.63 2.78 0.11
C HIS A 86 12.41 1.89 -0.13
N GLN A 87 11.24 2.49 -0.14
CA GLN A 87 9.95 1.84 -0.41
C GLN A 87 9.97 1.09 -1.76
N GLU A 88 10.53 1.71 -2.79
CA GLU A 88 10.77 1.05 -4.07
C GLU A 88 12.24 0.62 -4.17
N PRO A 89 12.52 -0.66 -4.51
CA PRO A 89 13.90 -1.13 -4.67
C PRO A 89 14.68 -0.30 -5.69
N SER A 90 15.79 0.27 -5.26
CA SER A 90 16.63 1.15 -6.09
C SER A 90 17.52 0.36 -7.06
N LEU A 91 16.92 -0.54 -7.85
CA LEU A 91 17.60 -1.38 -8.83
C LEU A 91 17.32 -0.94 -10.26
N ILE A 92 18.34 -0.99 -11.11
CA ILE A 92 18.19 -0.75 -12.55
C ILE A 92 17.71 -2.05 -13.21
N HIS A 93 16.47 -2.07 -13.68
CA HIS A 93 15.78 -3.27 -14.18
C HIS A 93 16.49 -3.94 -15.38
N SER A 94 17.15 -3.16 -16.24
CA SER A 94 17.87 -3.66 -17.41
C SER A 94 19.25 -4.25 -17.10
N LEU A 95 19.78 -4.03 -15.90
CA LEU A 95 21.07 -4.58 -15.47
C LEU A 95 20.87 -5.92 -14.76
N SER A 96 21.93 -6.74 -14.78
CA SER A 96 21.96 -7.97 -14.00
C SER A 96 21.94 -7.71 -12.48
N VAL A 97 21.58 -8.71 -11.68
CA VAL A 97 21.71 -8.66 -10.22
C VAL A 97 23.16 -8.32 -9.85
N PHE A 98 24.13 -8.97 -10.48
CA PHE A 98 25.56 -8.71 -10.26
C PHE A 98 25.94 -7.24 -10.52
N ASP A 99 25.52 -6.68 -11.65
CA ASP A 99 25.84 -5.29 -11.97
C ASP A 99 25.18 -4.31 -10.99
N ASN A 100 23.90 -4.56 -10.63
CA ASN A 100 23.22 -3.78 -9.60
C ASN A 100 23.93 -3.85 -8.25
N MET A 101 24.34 -5.05 -7.82
CA MET A 101 25.08 -5.25 -6.56
C MET A 101 26.44 -4.56 -6.57
N CYS A 102 27.05 -4.39 -7.73
CA CYS A 102 28.33 -3.68 -7.87
C CYS A 102 28.19 -2.15 -7.92
N LEU A 103 27.00 -1.62 -8.26
CA LEU A 103 26.78 -0.18 -8.35
C LEU A 103 26.99 0.52 -7.01
N GLY A 104 27.76 1.60 -7.04
CA GLY A 104 28.05 2.39 -5.84
C GLY A 104 29.13 1.82 -4.93
N HIS A 105 29.54 0.57 -5.12
CA HIS A 105 30.60 -0.05 -4.32
C HIS A 105 31.99 0.26 -4.86
N ARG A 106 32.92 0.61 -3.94
CA ARG A 106 34.33 0.79 -4.27
C ARG A 106 35.07 -0.52 -4.11
N PHE A 107 35.13 -1.29 -5.16
CA PHE A 107 36.05 -2.41 -5.22
C PHE A 107 37.50 -1.90 -5.44
N SER A 108 38.48 -2.61 -4.88
CA SER A 108 39.89 -2.33 -5.19
C SER A 108 40.11 -2.42 -6.70
N ALA A 109 40.93 -1.50 -7.24
CA ALA A 109 41.30 -1.52 -8.67
C ALA A 109 41.95 -2.83 -9.11
N SER A 110 42.56 -3.56 -8.15
CA SER A 110 43.15 -4.88 -8.38
C SER A 110 42.17 -6.05 -8.27
N MET A 111 40.93 -5.83 -7.91
CA MET A 111 39.95 -6.91 -7.71
C MET A 111 39.44 -7.43 -9.05
N THR A 112 39.65 -8.71 -9.30
CA THR A 112 39.17 -9.40 -10.51
C THR A 112 37.67 -9.55 -10.51
N ASN A 113 37.04 -9.64 -11.69
CA ASN A 113 35.60 -9.90 -11.80
C ASN A 113 35.18 -11.22 -11.12
N GLY A 114 36.01 -12.25 -11.16
CA GLY A 114 35.77 -13.50 -10.44
C GLY A 114 35.59 -13.28 -8.94
N ARG A 115 36.50 -12.49 -8.33
CA ARG A 115 36.43 -12.19 -6.89
C ARG A 115 35.20 -11.33 -6.53
N LYS A 116 34.81 -10.39 -7.41
CA LYS A 116 33.57 -9.61 -7.21
C LYS A 116 32.34 -10.52 -7.24
N ARG A 117 32.29 -11.48 -8.17
CA ARG A 117 31.19 -12.46 -8.27
C ARG A 117 31.10 -13.33 -7.02
N GLU A 118 32.23 -13.80 -6.50
CA GLU A 118 32.27 -14.53 -5.23
C GLU A 118 31.70 -13.71 -4.07
N LEU A 119 32.09 -12.44 -3.95
CA LEU A 119 31.58 -11.54 -2.91
C LEU A 119 30.07 -11.32 -3.03
N VAL A 120 29.59 -11.06 -4.24
CA VAL A 120 28.15 -10.88 -4.51
C VAL A 120 27.38 -12.15 -4.19
N SER A 121 27.86 -13.32 -4.66
CA SER A 121 27.21 -14.60 -4.36
C SER A 121 27.19 -14.91 -2.87
N SER A 122 28.30 -14.63 -2.15
CA SER A 122 28.36 -14.79 -0.71
C SER A 122 27.37 -13.88 0.01
N ALA A 123 27.31 -12.60 -0.37
CA ALA A 123 26.38 -11.64 0.25
C ALA A 123 24.91 -12.04 0.07
N LEU A 124 24.53 -12.58 -1.08
CA LEU A 124 23.18 -13.11 -1.33
C LEU A 124 22.93 -14.38 -0.51
N ALA A 125 23.91 -15.31 -0.49
CA ALA A 125 23.79 -16.56 0.27
C ALA A 125 23.72 -16.33 1.79
N ASP A 126 24.46 -15.37 2.33
CA ASP A 126 24.47 -15.02 3.75
C ASP A 126 23.11 -14.50 4.24
N LEU A 127 22.31 -13.96 3.30
CA LEU A 127 20.93 -13.51 3.54
C LEU A 127 19.87 -14.53 3.08
N GLY A 128 20.27 -15.71 2.60
CA GLY A 128 19.35 -16.74 2.13
C GLY A 128 18.62 -16.40 0.83
N ILE A 129 19.18 -15.46 0.03
CA ILE A 129 18.53 -14.99 -1.20
C ILE A 129 18.94 -15.90 -2.37
N ASP A 130 17.98 -16.67 -2.88
CA ASP A 130 18.19 -17.56 -4.03
C ASP A 130 17.76 -16.88 -5.34
N VAL A 131 18.69 -16.15 -5.96
CA VAL A 131 18.49 -15.50 -7.26
C VAL A 131 19.73 -15.68 -8.15
N GLY A 132 19.51 -15.81 -9.44
CA GLY A 132 20.62 -15.87 -10.40
C GLY A 132 21.33 -14.52 -10.51
N ILE A 133 22.63 -14.48 -10.20
CA ILE A 133 23.41 -13.21 -10.23
C ILE A 133 23.49 -12.59 -11.62
N ASP A 134 23.33 -13.38 -12.69
CA ASP A 134 23.33 -12.94 -14.08
C ASP A 134 21.93 -12.57 -14.60
N SER A 135 20.88 -12.84 -13.83
CA SER A 135 19.50 -12.51 -14.23
C SER A 135 19.29 -10.99 -14.24
N PRO A 136 18.59 -10.44 -15.24
CA PRO A 136 18.18 -9.04 -15.21
C PRO A 136 17.28 -8.76 -14.00
N ALA A 137 17.54 -7.68 -13.26
CA ALA A 137 16.76 -7.35 -12.06
C ALA A 137 15.25 -7.16 -12.36
N GLY A 138 14.90 -6.75 -13.59
CA GLY A 138 13.52 -6.62 -14.02
C GLY A 138 12.74 -7.92 -14.13
N THR A 139 13.41 -9.09 -14.17
CA THR A 139 12.75 -10.42 -14.20
C THR A 139 12.44 -10.96 -12.80
N LEU A 140 12.95 -10.33 -11.77
CA LEU A 140 12.71 -10.72 -10.38
C LEU A 140 11.34 -10.24 -9.91
N THR A 141 10.73 -10.97 -8.96
CA THR A 141 9.56 -10.47 -8.23
C THR A 141 9.91 -9.21 -7.44
N ILE A 142 8.92 -8.46 -7.02
CA ILE A 142 9.16 -7.24 -6.23
C ILE A 142 9.83 -7.60 -4.90
N GLY A 143 9.44 -8.73 -4.26
CA GLY A 143 10.06 -9.24 -3.05
C GLY A 143 11.53 -9.59 -3.26
N GLN A 144 11.84 -10.33 -4.32
CA GLN A 144 13.23 -10.65 -4.67
C GLN A 144 14.07 -9.39 -4.92
N ARG A 145 13.50 -8.38 -5.59
CA ARG A 145 14.19 -7.09 -5.79
C ARG A 145 14.47 -6.38 -4.46
N GLN A 146 13.51 -6.40 -3.53
CA GLN A 146 13.67 -5.81 -2.20
C GLN A 146 14.81 -6.49 -1.43
N MET A 147 14.86 -7.82 -1.48
CA MET A 147 15.93 -8.59 -0.83
C MET A 147 17.31 -8.35 -1.46
N VAL A 148 17.38 -8.24 -2.80
CA VAL A 148 18.62 -7.88 -3.51
C VAL A 148 19.08 -6.45 -3.15
N ASP A 149 18.14 -5.50 -3.01
CA ASP A 149 18.48 -4.12 -2.61
C ASP A 149 19.00 -4.07 -1.16
N LEU A 150 18.41 -4.87 -0.26
CA LEU A 150 18.92 -5.06 1.10
C LEU A 150 20.35 -5.63 1.08
N ALA A 151 20.58 -6.71 0.32
CA ALA A 151 21.90 -7.30 0.18
C ALA A 151 22.94 -6.31 -0.35
N ARG A 152 22.57 -5.55 -1.39
CA ARG A 152 23.41 -4.50 -1.96
C ARG A 152 23.79 -3.45 -0.92
N SER A 153 22.81 -2.96 -0.18
CA SER A 153 23.00 -1.87 0.79
C SER A 153 23.80 -2.32 2.01
N THR A 154 23.81 -3.62 2.31
CA THR A 154 24.53 -4.19 3.47
C THR A 154 25.87 -4.84 3.13
N MET A 155 26.20 -5.06 1.83
CA MET A 155 27.36 -5.81 1.38
C MET A 155 28.72 -5.17 1.72
N SER A 156 28.81 -3.85 1.82
CA SER A 156 30.12 -3.15 1.73
C SER A 156 30.72 -2.63 3.03
N SER A 157 30.00 -2.66 4.15
CA SER A 157 30.49 -2.14 5.42
C SER A 157 29.78 -2.79 6.60
N SER A 158 30.41 -2.75 7.78
CA SER A 158 29.67 -3.04 9.01
C SER A 158 28.56 -2.01 9.14
N VAL A 159 27.35 -2.39 8.73
CA VAL A 159 26.16 -1.54 8.87
C VAL A 159 25.91 -1.34 10.36
N ARG A 160 25.86 -0.08 10.76
CA ARG A 160 25.63 0.36 12.15
C ARG A 160 24.20 0.80 12.35
N VAL A 161 23.64 1.48 11.33
CA VAL A 161 22.27 1.99 11.31
C VAL A 161 21.62 1.58 9.99
N LEU A 162 20.50 0.88 10.06
CA LEU A 162 19.71 0.47 8.92
C LEU A 162 18.39 1.25 8.94
N LEU A 163 18.16 2.02 7.89
CA LEU A 163 16.95 2.81 7.68
C LEU A 163 16.05 2.09 6.69
N LEU A 164 14.83 1.78 7.08
CA LEU A 164 13.85 1.04 6.28
C LEU A 164 12.59 1.89 6.09
N ASP A 165 12.29 2.28 4.86
CA ASP A 165 11.12 3.07 4.50
C ASP A 165 10.08 2.18 3.84
N GLU A 166 9.04 1.80 4.58
CA GLU A 166 7.92 0.94 4.17
C GLU A 166 8.35 -0.36 3.44
N PRO A 167 9.30 -1.13 4.00
CA PRO A 167 9.93 -2.21 3.27
C PRO A 167 9.00 -3.39 2.97
N THR A 168 7.82 -3.46 3.61
CA THR A 168 6.83 -4.54 3.43
C THR A 168 5.62 -4.12 2.60
N ALA A 169 5.58 -2.88 2.07
CA ALA A 169 4.39 -2.35 1.39
C ALA A 169 3.94 -3.18 0.17
N ALA A 170 4.89 -3.84 -0.51
CA ALA A 170 4.63 -4.63 -1.70
C ALA A 170 4.93 -6.13 -1.53
N LEU A 171 5.13 -6.59 -0.28
CA LEU A 171 5.47 -7.97 0.05
C LEU A 171 4.25 -8.76 0.52
N GLY A 172 4.20 -10.04 0.14
CA GLY A 172 3.28 -11.00 0.73
C GLY A 172 3.67 -11.40 2.16
N ALA A 173 2.80 -12.13 2.86
CA ALA A 173 3.01 -12.51 4.25
C ALA A 173 4.31 -13.33 4.46
N ALA A 174 4.60 -14.28 3.58
CA ALA A 174 5.82 -15.10 3.67
C ALA A 174 7.09 -14.26 3.46
N GLU A 175 7.10 -13.40 2.45
CA GLU A 175 8.23 -12.52 2.16
C GLU A 175 8.45 -11.48 3.28
N THR A 176 7.37 -11.01 3.90
CA THR A 176 7.43 -10.12 5.07
C THR A 176 8.12 -10.81 6.26
N GLU A 177 7.75 -12.06 6.55
CA GLU A 177 8.36 -12.82 7.65
C GLU A 177 9.85 -13.10 7.40
N GLU A 178 10.23 -13.42 6.16
CA GLU A 178 11.65 -13.58 5.77
C GLU A 178 12.43 -12.27 5.98
N LEU A 179 11.88 -11.14 5.57
CA LEU A 179 12.49 -9.82 5.79
C LEU A 179 12.60 -9.50 7.29
N HIS A 180 11.56 -9.75 8.07
CA HIS A 180 11.57 -9.54 9.53
C HIS A 180 12.63 -10.41 10.22
N ALA A 181 12.79 -11.67 9.80
CA ALA A 181 13.83 -12.56 10.32
C ALA A 181 15.24 -12.00 10.06
N LEU A 182 15.49 -11.45 8.87
CA LEU A 182 16.76 -10.80 8.54
C LEU A 182 16.99 -9.52 9.35
N ILE A 183 15.97 -8.70 9.55
CA ILE A 183 16.08 -7.48 10.36
C ILE A 183 16.41 -7.84 11.82
N ARG A 184 15.76 -8.87 12.39
CA ARG A 184 16.06 -9.38 13.75
C ARG A 184 17.50 -9.90 13.82
N LYS A 185 18.00 -10.57 12.77
CA LYS A 185 19.40 -11.01 12.68
C LYS A 185 20.36 -9.81 12.72
N PHE A 186 20.17 -8.79 11.89
CA PHE A 186 20.99 -7.58 11.91
C PHE A 186 20.99 -6.89 13.28
N ALA A 187 19.83 -6.79 13.91
CA ALA A 187 19.70 -6.21 15.24
C ALA A 187 20.48 -7.04 16.29
N SER A 188 20.39 -8.38 16.24
CA SER A 188 21.15 -9.25 17.14
C SER A 188 22.68 -9.14 16.98
N GLU A 189 23.13 -8.75 15.79
CA GLU A 189 24.55 -8.48 15.46
C GLU A 189 24.98 -7.04 15.86
N GLY A 190 24.06 -6.25 16.43
CA GLY A 190 24.32 -4.90 16.96
C GLY A 190 24.01 -3.76 15.99
N THR A 191 23.39 -4.02 14.85
CA THR A 191 22.87 -2.98 13.95
C THR A 191 21.62 -2.36 14.55
N SER A 192 21.57 -1.02 14.65
CA SER A 192 20.34 -0.32 15.04
C SER A 192 19.44 -0.12 13.82
N VAL A 193 18.14 -0.29 13.99
CA VAL A 193 17.18 -0.23 12.89
C VAL A 193 16.14 0.85 13.15
N ILE A 194 15.91 1.72 12.17
CA ILE A 194 14.76 2.61 12.11
C ILE A 194 13.79 2.04 11.08
N TYR A 195 12.64 1.57 11.54
CA TYR A 195 11.64 0.90 10.74
C TYR A 195 10.43 1.81 10.57
N VAL A 196 10.19 2.31 9.35
CA VAL A 196 9.02 3.10 9.01
C VAL A 196 8.01 2.19 8.32
N SER A 197 6.79 2.13 8.83
CA SER A 197 5.67 1.44 8.21
C SER A 197 4.35 2.10 8.61
N HIS A 198 3.34 1.96 7.76
CA HIS A 198 1.97 2.30 8.10
C HIS A 198 1.17 1.05 8.55
N ARG A 199 1.74 -0.15 8.43
CA ARG A 199 1.14 -1.41 8.87
C ARG A 199 1.44 -1.63 10.35
N LEU A 200 0.47 -1.27 11.21
CA LEU A 200 0.63 -1.35 12.67
C LEU A 200 0.96 -2.75 13.20
N PRO A 201 0.40 -3.85 12.66
CA PRO A 201 0.79 -5.19 13.07
C PRO A 201 2.28 -5.48 12.88
N ASP A 202 2.86 -5.08 11.73
CA ASP A 202 4.29 -5.28 11.44
C ASP A 202 5.16 -4.54 12.47
N ILE A 203 4.78 -3.32 12.82
CA ILE A 203 5.48 -2.48 13.81
C ILE A 203 5.47 -3.14 15.20
N LEU A 204 4.31 -3.65 15.64
CA LEU A 204 4.18 -4.31 16.95
C LEU A 204 4.91 -5.67 17.00
N ASP A 205 5.04 -6.35 15.84
CA ASP A 205 5.74 -7.62 15.75
C ASP A 205 7.26 -7.46 15.84
N ILE A 206 7.82 -6.47 15.14
CA ILE A 206 9.27 -6.39 14.96
C ILE A 206 9.96 -5.37 15.88
N CYS A 207 9.26 -4.27 16.25
CA CYS A 207 9.89 -3.17 16.96
C CYS A 207 9.87 -3.38 18.48
N GLY A 208 11.00 -3.11 19.14
CA GLY A 208 11.09 -3.08 20.60
C GLY A 208 10.59 -1.76 21.22
N ARG A 209 10.64 -0.67 20.43
CA ARG A 209 10.25 0.68 20.84
C ARG A 209 9.59 1.40 19.68
N ILE A 210 8.64 2.26 19.99
CA ILE A 210 7.85 2.99 18.98
C ILE A 210 7.90 4.49 19.27
N ILE A 211 8.26 5.25 18.25
CA ILE A 211 8.24 6.72 18.24
C ILE A 211 7.13 7.16 17.28
N VAL A 212 6.24 8.03 17.75
CA VAL A 212 5.17 8.60 16.92
C VAL A 212 5.43 10.08 16.71
N LEU A 213 5.43 10.47 15.43
CA LEU A 213 5.54 11.85 14.99
C LEU A 213 4.17 12.42 14.62
N ASN A 214 3.97 13.69 14.93
CA ASN A 214 2.84 14.46 14.45
C ASN A 214 3.30 15.89 14.13
N THR A 215 3.10 16.33 12.88
CA THR A 215 3.43 17.66 12.40
C THR A 215 4.86 18.09 12.79
N GLY A 216 5.83 17.20 12.50
CA GLY A 216 7.25 17.44 12.76
C GLY A 216 7.71 17.29 14.22
N ARG A 217 6.83 16.95 15.15
CA ARG A 217 7.14 16.79 16.58
C ARG A 217 6.99 15.35 17.02
N MET A 218 7.81 14.93 17.96
CA MET A 218 7.65 13.64 18.63
C MET A 218 6.57 13.78 19.71
N ILE A 219 5.48 13.00 19.58
CA ILE A 219 4.35 13.01 20.51
C ILE A 219 4.30 11.78 21.40
N MET A 220 5.01 10.71 21.01
CA MET A 220 5.10 9.48 21.78
C MET A 220 6.47 8.86 21.58
N ASP A 221 7.00 8.25 22.63
CA ASP A 221 8.20 7.44 22.65
C ASP A 221 8.04 6.39 23.75
N SER A 222 7.76 5.14 23.37
CA SER A 222 7.34 4.11 24.32
C SER A 222 7.79 2.71 23.89
N PRO A 223 8.04 1.78 24.84
CA PRO A 223 8.25 0.38 24.53
C PRO A 223 7.04 -0.21 23.79
N ALA A 224 7.27 -0.96 22.71
CA ALA A 224 6.20 -1.59 21.93
C ALA A 224 5.32 -2.52 22.77
N SER A 225 5.92 -3.22 23.74
CA SER A 225 5.21 -4.12 24.67
C SER A 225 4.17 -3.45 25.55
N SER A 226 4.22 -2.12 25.68
CA SER A 226 3.25 -1.34 26.47
C SER A 226 2.10 -0.77 25.64
N LEU A 227 2.09 -1.02 24.34
CA LEU A 227 1.16 -0.41 23.39
C LEU A 227 0.28 -1.46 22.73
N SER A 228 -0.99 -1.14 22.59
CA SER A 228 -1.95 -1.88 21.78
C SER A 228 -2.12 -1.24 20.39
N LEU A 229 -2.69 -1.99 19.46
CA LEU A 229 -3.11 -1.43 18.15
C LEU A 229 -4.02 -0.21 18.32
N GLN A 230 -4.88 -0.21 19.35
CA GLN A 230 -5.78 0.90 19.63
C GLN A 230 -5.02 2.15 20.11
N ASP A 231 -3.99 1.98 20.94
CA ASP A 231 -3.16 3.09 21.43
C ASP A 231 -2.42 3.75 20.28
N LEU A 232 -1.84 2.95 19.37
CA LEU A 232 -1.17 3.44 18.19
C LEU A 232 -2.14 4.14 17.22
N SER A 233 -3.30 3.55 16.98
CA SER A 233 -4.34 4.15 16.14
C SER A 233 -4.80 5.50 16.70
N ASN A 234 -5.00 5.60 18.02
CA ASN A 234 -5.37 6.85 18.69
C ASN A 234 -4.26 7.92 18.62
N ALA A 235 -3.00 7.51 18.74
CA ALA A 235 -1.86 8.43 18.65
C ALA A 235 -1.68 8.99 17.23
N LEU A 236 -1.90 8.15 16.20
CA LEU A 236 -1.79 8.53 14.80
C LEU A 236 -2.94 9.44 14.34
N ALA A 237 -4.11 9.24 14.90
CA ALA A 237 -5.31 10.00 14.54
C ALA A 237 -6.11 10.35 15.81
N PRO A 238 -5.65 11.35 16.59
CA PRO A 238 -6.33 11.77 17.82
C PRO A 238 -7.76 12.21 17.53
N GLY A 239 -8.74 11.52 18.13
CA GLY A 239 -10.16 11.85 18.00
C GLY A 239 -10.88 11.17 16.81
N LEU A 240 -10.21 10.38 16.00
CA LEU A 240 -10.87 9.47 15.07
C LEU A 240 -11.52 8.33 15.87
N LYS A 241 -12.84 8.45 16.08
CA LYS A 241 -13.63 7.26 16.43
C LYS A 241 -13.56 6.34 15.22
N LYS A 242 -13.14 5.06 15.41
CA LYS A 242 -13.36 4.05 14.36
C LYS A 242 -14.80 4.25 13.89
N THR A 243 -14.97 4.54 12.61
CA THR A 243 -16.31 4.62 12.03
C THR A 243 -16.95 3.26 12.31
N ALA A 244 -17.91 3.24 13.21
CA ALA A 244 -18.64 1.99 13.49
C ALA A 244 -19.17 1.53 12.12
N LYS A 245 -19.01 0.23 11.84
CA LYS A 245 -19.52 -0.38 10.61
C LYS A 245 -21.00 -0.05 10.54
N VAL A 246 -21.37 0.94 9.73
CA VAL A 246 -22.76 1.32 9.54
C VAL A 246 -23.35 0.24 8.64
N ALA A 247 -24.19 -0.61 9.20
CA ALA A 247 -24.94 -1.57 8.40
C ALA A 247 -25.70 -0.81 7.30
N PRO A 248 -25.80 -1.36 6.09
CA PRO A 248 -26.56 -0.71 5.02
C PRO A 248 -28.01 -0.50 5.50
N GLU A 249 -28.49 0.74 5.42
CA GLU A 249 -29.87 1.06 5.81
C GLU A 249 -30.90 0.33 4.93
N HIS A 250 -30.55 0.10 3.66
CA HIS A 250 -31.38 -0.64 2.70
C HIS A 250 -30.49 -1.32 1.65
N ILE A 251 -30.51 -2.65 1.60
CA ILE A 251 -30.03 -3.42 0.45
C ILE A 251 -31.13 -3.46 -0.59
N GLY A 252 -30.86 -2.94 -1.78
CA GLY A 252 -31.80 -2.87 -2.90
C GLY A 252 -31.89 -4.16 -3.71
N ALA A 253 -32.36 -4.06 -4.94
CA ALA A 253 -32.43 -5.19 -5.86
C ALA A 253 -31.03 -5.68 -6.27
N PRO A 254 -30.84 -6.99 -6.55
CA PRO A 254 -29.64 -7.51 -7.18
C PRO A 254 -29.30 -6.72 -8.45
N VAL A 255 -28.03 -6.43 -8.67
CA VAL A 255 -27.58 -5.62 -9.82
C VAL A 255 -26.44 -6.26 -10.60
N LEU A 256 -25.59 -7.04 -9.93
CA LEU A 256 -24.46 -7.70 -10.57
C LEU A 256 -24.30 -9.13 -10.06
N ASP A 257 -24.16 -10.07 -10.98
CA ASP A 257 -23.76 -11.44 -10.69
C ASP A 257 -22.49 -11.76 -11.47
N ILE A 258 -21.52 -12.41 -10.79
CA ILE A 258 -20.29 -12.95 -11.37
C ILE A 258 -20.33 -14.45 -11.18
N ARG A 259 -20.30 -15.23 -12.26
CA ARG A 259 -20.26 -16.69 -12.21
C ARG A 259 -18.91 -17.19 -12.66
N MET A 260 -18.32 -18.01 -11.83
CA MET A 260 -17.10 -18.75 -12.10
C MET A 260 -17.38 -20.26 -12.07
N ALA A 261 -16.44 -21.08 -12.50
CA ALA A 261 -16.66 -22.53 -12.58
C ALA A 261 -17.04 -23.17 -11.22
N HIS A 262 -16.52 -22.64 -10.11
CA HIS A 262 -16.72 -23.18 -8.76
C HIS A 262 -17.13 -22.09 -7.75
N GLY A 263 -18.02 -21.19 -8.14
CA GLY A 263 -18.58 -20.20 -7.24
C GLY A 263 -19.26 -19.03 -7.95
N GLU A 264 -20.09 -18.33 -7.21
CA GLU A 264 -20.82 -17.15 -7.67
C GLU A 264 -20.63 -15.99 -6.68
N VAL A 265 -20.56 -14.77 -7.22
CA VAL A 265 -20.55 -13.53 -6.45
C VAL A 265 -21.79 -12.75 -6.82
N HIS A 266 -22.59 -12.37 -5.82
CA HIS A 266 -23.81 -11.59 -6.00
C HIS A 266 -23.64 -10.22 -5.38
N ALA A 267 -24.15 -9.18 -6.03
CA ALA A 267 -24.06 -7.81 -5.56
C ALA A 267 -25.38 -7.07 -5.78
N ALA A 268 -25.80 -6.32 -4.76
CA ALA A 268 -27.04 -5.55 -4.76
C ALA A 268 -26.81 -4.04 -4.70
N LYS A 269 -27.83 -3.27 -5.06
CA LYS A 269 -27.79 -1.80 -4.90
C LYS A 269 -27.70 -1.42 -3.42
N GLY A 270 -26.86 -0.43 -3.14
CA GLY A 270 -26.62 0.05 -1.77
C GLY A 270 -25.65 -0.80 -0.95
N GLU A 271 -25.06 -1.83 -1.53
CA GLU A 271 -24.16 -2.76 -0.86
C GLU A 271 -22.71 -2.48 -1.21
N VAL A 272 -21.81 -2.70 -0.25
CA VAL A 272 -20.35 -2.71 -0.45
C VAL A 272 -19.85 -4.13 -0.26
N ILE A 273 -19.32 -4.72 -1.32
CA ILE A 273 -18.84 -6.11 -1.36
C ILE A 273 -17.35 -6.15 -1.49
N GLY A 274 -16.69 -7.00 -0.69
CA GLY A 274 -15.27 -7.28 -0.78
C GLY A 274 -14.97 -8.46 -1.71
N LEU A 275 -14.00 -8.31 -2.59
CA LEU A 275 -13.33 -9.38 -3.30
C LEU A 275 -11.91 -9.50 -2.74
N PHE A 276 -11.68 -10.48 -1.87
CA PHE A 276 -10.41 -10.68 -1.20
C PHE A 276 -9.62 -11.81 -1.84
N GLY A 277 -8.32 -11.63 -2.03
CA GLY A 277 -7.45 -12.65 -2.61
C GLY A 277 -5.97 -12.31 -2.47
N MET A 278 -5.12 -12.97 -3.23
CA MET A 278 -3.67 -12.75 -3.20
C MET A 278 -3.29 -11.38 -3.78
N ALA A 279 -2.07 -10.91 -3.50
CA ALA A 279 -1.58 -9.59 -3.96
C ALA A 279 -1.61 -9.38 -5.48
N SER A 280 -1.54 -10.44 -6.27
CA SER A 280 -1.72 -10.43 -7.73
C SER A 280 -2.77 -11.46 -8.15
N GLY A 281 -3.85 -11.56 -7.39
CA GLY A 281 -4.86 -12.60 -7.56
C GLY A 281 -6.01 -12.21 -8.49
N GLU A 282 -6.88 -13.17 -8.70
CA GLU A 282 -7.99 -13.14 -9.65
C GLU A 282 -9.02 -12.05 -9.34
N GLN A 283 -9.13 -11.58 -8.09
CA GLN A 283 -10.01 -10.46 -7.72
C GLN A 283 -9.70 -9.18 -8.51
N PHE A 284 -8.44 -8.93 -8.86
CA PHE A 284 -8.06 -7.76 -9.66
C PHE A 284 -8.37 -7.95 -11.13
N SER A 285 -8.18 -9.17 -11.66
CA SER A 285 -8.55 -9.51 -13.03
C SER A 285 -10.06 -9.39 -13.24
N LEU A 286 -10.86 -9.92 -12.30
CA LEU A 286 -12.33 -9.78 -12.32
C LEU A 286 -12.76 -8.30 -12.29
N ALA A 287 -12.11 -7.49 -11.45
CA ALA A 287 -12.37 -6.05 -11.38
C ALA A 287 -12.05 -5.33 -12.71
N ALA A 288 -10.94 -5.68 -13.35
CA ALA A 288 -10.53 -5.13 -14.64
C ALA A 288 -11.47 -5.60 -15.78
N ASP A 289 -11.90 -6.86 -15.77
CA ASP A 289 -12.80 -7.45 -16.75
C ASP A 289 -14.19 -6.79 -16.72
N LEU A 290 -14.72 -6.51 -15.54
CA LEU A 290 -15.95 -5.74 -15.35
C LEU A 290 -15.89 -4.36 -16.01
N PHE A 291 -14.73 -3.77 -16.10
CA PHE A 291 -14.50 -2.49 -16.76
C PHE A 291 -14.10 -2.61 -18.24
N GLY A 292 -13.92 -3.84 -18.74
CA GLY A 292 -13.53 -4.08 -20.14
C GLY A 292 -12.04 -3.86 -20.44
N LEU A 293 -11.17 -4.03 -19.43
CA LEU A 293 -9.71 -3.97 -19.58
C LEU A 293 -9.07 -5.34 -19.83
N GLY A 294 -9.75 -6.45 -19.47
CA GLY A 294 -9.26 -7.80 -19.69
C GLY A 294 -9.17 -8.19 -21.18
N SER A 295 -8.25 -9.09 -21.51
CA SER A 295 -8.13 -9.60 -22.87
C SER A 295 -9.31 -10.54 -23.20
N PRO A 296 -9.82 -10.53 -24.44
CA PRO A 296 -10.91 -11.43 -24.84
C PRO A 296 -10.58 -12.92 -24.67
N GLN A 297 -9.30 -13.28 -24.63
CA GLN A 297 -8.81 -14.68 -24.50
C GLN A 297 -8.75 -15.16 -23.04
N GLU A 298 -8.72 -14.25 -22.06
CA GLU A 298 -8.69 -14.56 -20.63
C GLU A 298 -10.07 -14.52 -19.97
N ARG A 299 -11.11 -14.10 -20.72
CA ARG A 299 -12.50 -13.94 -20.24
C ARG A 299 -13.29 -15.26 -20.12
N ASP A 300 -12.69 -16.40 -20.47
CA ASP A 300 -13.37 -17.70 -20.41
C ASP A 300 -13.58 -18.23 -18.98
N GLU A 301 -13.00 -17.56 -17.96
CA GLU A 301 -13.05 -18.04 -16.57
C GLU A 301 -14.24 -17.49 -15.77
N ALA A 302 -14.85 -16.39 -16.20
CA ALA A 302 -16.00 -15.79 -15.50
C ALA A 302 -17.01 -15.16 -16.47
N SER A 303 -18.29 -15.30 -16.16
CA SER A 303 -19.39 -14.61 -16.86
C SER A 303 -20.06 -13.60 -15.94
N PHE A 304 -20.46 -12.48 -16.52
CA PHE A 304 -21.09 -11.37 -15.78
C PHE A 304 -22.53 -11.16 -16.24
N THR A 305 -23.41 -10.87 -15.27
CA THR A 305 -24.78 -10.42 -15.51
C THR A 305 -24.97 -9.09 -14.82
N LEU A 306 -25.45 -8.07 -15.54
CA LEU A 306 -25.74 -6.74 -15.01
C LEU A 306 -27.22 -6.41 -15.22
N ALA A 307 -27.96 -6.18 -14.15
CA ALA A 307 -29.41 -5.93 -14.15
C ALA A 307 -30.17 -6.98 -14.98
N ASP A 308 -29.94 -8.27 -14.67
CA ASP A 308 -30.53 -9.46 -15.30
C ASP A 308 -30.19 -9.63 -16.80
N LYS A 309 -29.14 -8.96 -17.29
CA LYS A 309 -28.70 -9.07 -18.69
C LYS A 309 -27.23 -9.51 -18.73
N GLU A 310 -26.93 -10.35 -19.70
CA GLU A 310 -25.53 -10.71 -19.99
C GLU A 310 -24.70 -9.43 -20.20
N TYR A 311 -23.55 -9.36 -19.53
CA TYR A 311 -22.68 -8.21 -19.52
C TYR A 311 -21.25 -8.60 -19.89
N ALA A 312 -20.79 -8.16 -21.05
CA ALA A 312 -19.45 -8.39 -21.56
C ALA A 312 -18.94 -7.11 -22.25
N PRO A 313 -18.40 -6.14 -21.49
CA PRO A 313 -18.01 -4.87 -22.07
C PRO A 313 -16.79 -5.03 -22.98
N ALA A 314 -16.87 -4.57 -24.21
CA ALA A 314 -15.77 -4.69 -25.17
C ALA A 314 -14.57 -3.76 -24.84
N ASN A 315 -14.80 -2.72 -24.05
CA ASN A 315 -13.81 -1.72 -23.65
C ASN A 315 -14.36 -0.82 -22.52
N PRO A 316 -13.51 0.01 -21.88
CA PRO A 316 -13.94 0.91 -20.81
C PRO A 316 -15.07 1.88 -21.19
N VAL A 317 -15.14 2.33 -22.45
CA VAL A 317 -16.19 3.23 -22.91
C VAL A 317 -17.56 2.53 -22.88
N ALA A 318 -17.60 1.25 -23.22
CA ALA A 318 -18.81 0.42 -23.12
C ALA A 318 -19.23 0.23 -21.66
N ALA A 319 -18.29 -0.03 -20.75
CA ALA A 319 -18.55 -0.15 -19.32
C ALA A 319 -19.15 1.15 -18.74
N ILE A 320 -18.53 2.29 -19.00
CA ILE A 320 -19.01 3.61 -18.56
C ILE A 320 -20.44 3.91 -19.06
N ARG A 321 -20.79 3.50 -20.29
CA ARG A 321 -22.13 3.66 -20.84
C ARG A 321 -23.18 2.81 -20.13
N ASN A 322 -22.77 1.67 -19.59
CA ASN A 322 -23.61 0.78 -18.79
C ASN A 322 -23.60 1.13 -17.29
N GLY A 323 -23.01 2.25 -16.89
CA GLY A 323 -22.98 2.70 -15.49
C GLY A 323 -21.96 1.97 -14.61
N VAL A 324 -21.03 1.24 -15.22
CA VAL A 324 -19.92 0.56 -14.51
C VAL A 324 -18.69 1.43 -14.56
N PHE A 325 -18.11 1.74 -13.39
CA PHE A 325 -16.92 2.58 -13.24
C PHE A 325 -15.82 1.83 -12.49
N TYR A 326 -14.56 2.23 -12.70
CA TYR A 326 -13.41 1.53 -12.16
C TYR A 326 -12.34 2.47 -11.60
N VAL A 327 -11.90 2.18 -10.39
CA VAL A 327 -10.73 2.79 -9.75
C VAL A 327 -9.59 1.77 -9.80
N PRO A 328 -8.53 2.01 -10.57
CA PRO A 328 -7.41 1.09 -10.69
C PRO A 328 -6.54 1.05 -9.42
N PRO A 329 -5.78 -0.05 -9.20
CA PRO A 329 -4.89 -0.19 -8.05
C PRO A 329 -3.71 0.79 -8.09
N ASP A 330 -3.12 1.01 -9.26
CA ASP A 330 -2.02 1.97 -9.44
C ASP A 330 -2.55 3.33 -9.91
N ARG A 331 -2.71 4.24 -8.95
CA ARG A 331 -3.20 5.60 -9.23
C ARG A 331 -2.27 6.42 -10.11
N ASP A 332 -0.96 6.19 -10.01
CA ASP A 332 0.06 7.03 -10.62
C ASP A 332 0.39 6.59 -12.05
N VAL A 333 0.22 5.31 -12.37
CA VAL A 333 0.43 4.75 -13.71
C VAL A 333 -0.88 4.67 -14.50
N GLU A 334 -1.96 4.20 -13.87
CA GLU A 334 -3.23 3.90 -14.56
C GLU A 334 -4.33 4.94 -14.27
N GLY A 335 -4.22 5.61 -13.12
CA GLY A 335 -5.30 6.44 -12.59
C GLY A 335 -5.20 7.91 -12.98
N LEU A 336 -4.10 8.57 -12.73
CA LEU A 336 -3.94 10.03 -12.79
C LEU A 336 -2.88 10.44 -13.81
N ILE A 337 -3.05 11.61 -14.40
CA ILE A 337 -2.04 12.23 -15.26
C ILE A 337 -1.33 13.29 -14.43
N ALA A 338 -0.11 13.00 -13.97
CA ALA A 338 0.63 13.77 -12.97
C ALA A 338 0.79 15.27 -13.30
N ASP A 339 1.06 15.59 -14.55
CA ASP A 339 1.30 16.97 -15.03
C ASP A 339 0.01 17.75 -15.33
N PHE A 340 -1.16 17.09 -15.29
CA PHE A 340 -2.42 17.77 -15.54
C PHE A 340 -2.98 18.39 -14.25
N PRO A 341 -3.75 19.51 -14.37
CA PRO A 341 -4.45 20.12 -13.26
C PRO A 341 -5.33 19.10 -12.51
N ALA A 342 -5.37 19.20 -11.18
CA ALA A 342 -6.15 18.31 -10.34
C ALA A 342 -7.64 18.30 -10.73
N LYS A 343 -8.20 19.48 -11.03
CA LYS A 343 -9.56 19.62 -11.56
C LYS A 343 -9.76 18.87 -12.87
N THR A 344 -8.82 18.98 -13.80
CA THR A 344 -8.88 18.28 -15.09
C THR A 344 -8.86 16.77 -14.91
N ASN A 345 -8.05 16.25 -13.99
CA ASN A 345 -8.00 14.83 -13.67
C ASN A 345 -9.37 14.28 -13.22
N ILE A 346 -10.15 15.03 -12.46
CA ILE A 346 -11.50 14.64 -12.05
C ILE A 346 -12.48 14.73 -13.22
N LEU A 347 -12.49 15.84 -13.96
CA LEU A 347 -13.53 16.17 -14.92
C LEU A 347 -13.37 15.49 -16.28
N MET A 348 -12.16 15.00 -16.61
CA MET A 348 -11.81 14.48 -17.94
C MET A 348 -12.81 13.47 -18.51
N PRO A 349 -13.29 12.43 -17.82
CA PRO A 349 -14.25 11.48 -18.40
C PRO A 349 -15.62 12.08 -18.65
N TRP A 350 -15.91 13.23 -18.05
CA TRP A 350 -17.24 13.83 -18.01
C TRP A 350 -17.42 14.99 -18.99
N TYR A 351 -16.37 15.52 -19.61
CA TYR A 351 -16.43 16.68 -20.50
C TYR A 351 -17.53 16.56 -21.56
N ARG A 352 -17.74 15.37 -22.13
CA ARG A 352 -18.81 15.17 -23.14
C ARG A 352 -20.23 15.25 -22.56
N LYS A 353 -20.39 15.02 -21.25
CA LYS A 353 -21.70 15.12 -20.55
C LYS A 353 -21.91 16.53 -19.98
N LEU A 354 -20.84 17.26 -19.70
CA LEU A 354 -20.88 18.57 -19.05
C LEU A 354 -21.03 19.74 -20.02
N GLY A 355 -20.89 19.52 -21.33
CA GLY A 355 -21.01 20.58 -22.33
C GLY A 355 -21.49 20.06 -23.68
N SER A 356 -22.23 20.88 -24.42
CA SER A 356 -22.45 20.68 -25.84
C SER A 356 -21.17 21.11 -26.56
N SER A 357 -20.44 20.14 -27.15
CA SER A 357 -19.31 20.34 -28.04
C SER A 357 -18.28 21.40 -27.61
N TRP A 358 -17.20 20.98 -26.95
CA TRP A 358 -15.95 21.70 -26.73
C TRP A 358 -15.92 22.80 -25.65
N HIS A 359 -17.01 23.15 -24.99
CA HIS A 359 -16.99 24.17 -23.95
C HIS A 359 -17.71 23.68 -22.68
N VAL A 360 -16.94 23.36 -21.64
CA VAL A 360 -17.46 23.26 -20.27
C VAL A 360 -17.48 24.68 -19.73
N SER A 361 -18.64 25.16 -19.27
CA SER A 361 -18.70 26.45 -18.57
C SER A 361 -17.69 26.44 -17.40
N GLY A 362 -16.75 27.39 -17.39
CA GLY A 362 -15.69 27.45 -16.37
C GLY A 362 -16.23 27.38 -14.93
N ASN A 363 -17.36 28.04 -14.68
CA ASN A 363 -18.00 28.06 -13.38
C ASN A 363 -18.50 26.68 -12.93
N PHE A 364 -19.07 25.88 -13.85
CA PHE A 364 -19.59 24.55 -13.53
C PHE A 364 -18.48 23.57 -13.14
N GLY A 365 -17.34 23.62 -13.83
CA GLY A 365 -16.20 22.80 -13.47
C GLY A 365 -15.60 23.15 -12.10
N GLU A 366 -15.58 24.45 -11.75
CA GLU A 366 -15.14 24.92 -10.44
C GLU A 366 -16.09 24.48 -9.31
N ASP A 367 -17.41 24.61 -9.52
CA ASP A 367 -18.40 24.22 -8.52
C ASP A 367 -18.33 22.72 -8.25
N MET A 368 -18.22 21.91 -9.32
CA MET A 368 -18.08 20.47 -9.20
C MET A 368 -16.78 20.08 -8.49
N TYR A 369 -15.66 20.71 -8.82
CA TYR A 369 -14.39 20.44 -8.14
C TYR A 369 -14.43 20.81 -6.66
N ARG A 370 -15.08 21.94 -6.33
CA ARG A 370 -15.29 22.37 -4.94
C ARG A 370 -16.12 21.34 -4.18
N GLN A 371 -17.21 20.85 -4.77
CA GLN A 371 -18.03 19.79 -4.19
C GLN A 371 -17.21 18.52 -3.92
N CYS A 372 -16.38 18.08 -4.87
CA CYS A 372 -15.50 16.94 -4.68
C CYS A 372 -14.52 17.15 -3.51
N ARG A 373 -13.96 18.35 -3.38
CA ARG A 373 -13.06 18.67 -2.26
C ARG A 373 -13.75 18.59 -0.90
N GLU A 374 -14.98 19.08 -0.81
CA GLU A 374 -15.77 19.02 0.42
C GLU A 374 -16.17 17.58 0.76
N ASP A 375 -16.68 16.84 -0.21
CA ASP A 375 -17.20 15.49 -0.01
C ASP A 375 -16.13 14.47 0.37
N LEU A 376 -14.94 14.60 -0.17
CA LEU A 376 -13.81 13.69 0.09
C LEU A 376 -12.77 14.31 1.05
N GLN A 377 -13.05 15.49 1.62
CA GLN A 377 -12.11 16.18 2.50
C GLN A 377 -10.71 16.31 1.86
N ILE A 378 -10.68 16.75 0.59
CA ILE A 378 -9.41 16.92 -0.14
C ILE A 378 -8.71 18.17 0.34
N ILE A 379 -7.48 18.01 0.86
CA ILE A 379 -6.63 19.09 1.35
C ILE A 379 -5.44 19.29 0.39
N GLY A 380 -5.11 20.53 0.09
CA GLY A 380 -3.97 20.83 -0.79
C GLY A 380 -4.17 22.10 -1.60
N PRO A 381 -3.32 22.33 -2.61
CA PRO A 381 -3.39 23.48 -3.51
C PRO A 381 -4.74 23.60 -4.24
N ASP A 382 -4.87 24.62 -5.09
CA ASP A 382 -6.08 24.79 -5.91
C ASP A 382 -6.18 23.75 -7.04
N GLY A 383 -7.32 23.75 -7.72
CA GLY A 383 -7.62 22.79 -8.78
C GLY A 383 -6.79 22.96 -10.06
N GLU A 384 -6.15 24.10 -10.27
CA GLU A 384 -5.27 24.35 -11.40
C GLU A 384 -3.85 23.82 -11.17
N THR A 385 -3.50 23.47 -9.95
CA THR A 385 -2.21 22.87 -9.62
C THR A 385 -2.11 21.45 -10.20
N PRO A 386 -0.97 21.07 -10.80
CA PRO A 386 -0.73 19.71 -11.26
C PRO A 386 -0.95 18.68 -10.13
N ILE A 387 -1.66 17.59 -10.44
CA ILE A 387 -2.03 16.59 -9.42
C ILE A 387 -0.82 15.92 -8.77
N GLY A 388 0.31 15.83 -9.49
CA GLY A 388 1.56 15.29 -8.96
C GLY A 388 2.12 16.05 -7.75
N GLN A 389 1.68 17.30 -7.51
CA GLN A 389 2.10 18.10 -6.34
C GLN A 389 1.25 17.85 -5.08
N PHE A 390 0.20 17.05 -5.18
CA PHE A 390 -0.61 16.65 -4.02
C PHE A 390 0.00 15.45 -3.29
N SER A 391 -0.28 15.33 -1.99
CA SER A 391 0.10 14.14 -1.22
C SER A 391 -0.57 12.87 -1.76
N GLY A 392 0.01 11.70 -1.49
CA GLY A 392 -0.51 10.41 -1.94
C GLY A 392 -1.98 10.20 -1.59
N GLY A 393 -2.37 10.46 -0.34
CA GLY A 393 -3.77 10.36 0.10
C GLY A 393 -4.69 11.32 -0.64
N ASN A 394 -4.28 12.56 -0.89
CA ASN A 394 -5.09 13.51 -1.65
C ASN A 394 -5.15 13.15 -3.13
N ARG A 395 -4.09 12.62 -3.74
CA ARG A 395 -4.14 12.06 -5.10
C ARG A 395 -5.15 10.92 -5.21
N GLN A 396 -5.17 10.02 -4.23
CA GLN A 396 -6.15 8.92 -4.16
C GLN A 396 -7.59 9.43 -4.08
N LYS A 397 -7.83 10.43 -3.24
CA LYS A 397 -9.15 11.09 -3.13
C LYS A 397 -9.59 11.74 -4.45
N HIS A 398 -8.67 12.32 -5.24
CA HIS A 398 -9.00 12.86 -6.56
C HIS A 398 -9.38 11.75 -7.56
N LEU A 399 -8.67 10.61 -7.51
CA LEU A 399 -9.01 9.46 -8.36
C LEU A 399 -10.40 8.91 -8.02
N LEU A 400 -10.73 8.78 -6.74
CA LEU A 400 -12.07 8.38 -6.29
C LEU A 400 -13.14 9.41 -6.69
N ALA A 401 -12.85 10.71 -6.51
CA ALA A 401 -13.77 11.79 -6.91
C ALA A 401 -14.18 11.70 -8.38
N ARG A 402 -13.26 11.34 -9.27
CA ARG A 402 -13.53 11.16 -10.70
C ARG A 402 -14.76 10.27 -10.97
N TRP A 403 -14.92 9.21 -10.19
CA TRP A 403 -15.96 8.20 -10.42
C TRP A 403 -17.12 8.26 -9.44
N MET A 404 -16.95 8.89 -8.28
CA MET A 404 -17.99 8.97 -7.25
C MET A 404 -18.95 10.13 -7.45
N MET A 405 -18.49 11.24 -8.04
CA MET A 405 -19.27 12.49 -8.03
C MET A 405 -20.18 12.75 -9.22
N PRO A 406 -19.72 12.68 -10.48
CA PRO A 406 -20.51 13.31 -11.56
C PRO A 406 -21.66 12.48 -12.13
N ALA A 407 -21.85 11.23 -11.76
CA ALA A 407 -22.87 10.37 -12.35
C ALA A 407 -23.47 9.40 -11.33
N LYS A 408 -24.70 8.94 -11.60
CA LYS A 408 -25.20 7.72 -10.97
C LYS A 408 -24.34 6.56 -11.42
N ALA A 409 -23.47 6.08 -10.54
CA ALA A 409 -22.84 4.79 -10.70
C ALA A 409 -23.90 3.73 -10.36
N ASP A 410 -24.18 2.80 -11.28
CA ASP A 410 -24.92 1.60 -10.91
C ASP A 410 -23.99 0.61 -10.22
N VAL A 411 -22.76 0.47 -10.74
CA VAL A 411 -21.68 -0.34 -10.16
C VAL A 411 -20.38 0.46 -10.14
N LEU A 412 -19.73 0.53 -8.98
CA LEU A 412 -18.42 1.13 -8.82
C LEU A 412 -17.44 0.07 -8.32
N VAL A 413 -16.47 -0.28 -9.15
CA VAL A 413 -15.42 -1.25 -8.85
C VAL A 413 -14.17 -0.49 -8.41
N MET A 414 -13.60 -0.85 -7.27
CA MET A 414 -12.41 -0.20 -6.72
C MET A 414 -11.35 -1.26 -6.41
N ALA A 415 -10.20 -1.16 -7.03
CA ALA A 415 -9.05 -2.00 -6.73
C ALA A 415 -8.11 -1.26 -5.77
N GLN A 416 -7.91 -1.81 -4.57
CA GLN A 416 -7.06 -1.27 -3.52
C GLN A 416 -7.29 0.23 -3.24
N PRO A 417 -8.52 0.66 -2.94
CA PRO A 417 -8.87 2.09 -2.85
C PRO A 417 -8.12 2.86 -1.76
N THR A 418 -7.53 2.20 -0.77
CA THR A 418 -6.76 2.84 0.31
C THR A 418 -5.27 2.53 0.28
N GLN A 419 -4.75 1.96 -0.81
CA GLN A 419 -3.32 1.66 -0.92
C GLN A 419 -2.45 2.92 -0.85
N GLY A 420 -1.44 2.89 0.02
CA GLY A 420 -0.48 3.99 0.17
C GLY A 420 -1.10 5.31 0.65
N VAL A 421 -2.20 5.24 1.42
CA VAL A 421 -2.79 6.40 2.10
C VAL A 421 -2.62 6.28 3.61
N ASP A 422 -2.60 7.43 4.29
CA ASP A 422 -2.57 7.45 5.75
C ASP A 422 -3.93 7.09 6.38
N ILE A 423 -3.91 6.80 7.69
CA ILE A 423 -5.10 6.37 8.44
C ILE A 423 -6.24 7.40 8.35
N GLY A 424 -5.92 8.70 8.38
CA GLY A 424 -6.94 9.77 8.26
C GLY A 424 -7.59 9.78 6.88
N ALA A 425 -6.79 9.67 5.82
CA ALA A 425 -7.30 9.59 4.46
C ALA A 425 -8.09 8.30 4.23
N LYS A 426 -7.68 7.18 4.86
CA LYS A 426 -8.42 5.90 4.81
C LYS A 426 -9.84 6.06 5.36
N ASP A 427 -9.99 6.68 6.53
CA ASP A 427 -11.31 6.92 7.12
C ASP A 427 -12.19 7.84 6.26
N ASP A 428 -11.62 8.87 5.63
CA ASP A 428 -12.35 9.75 4.71
C ASP A 428 -12.87 8.96 3.49
N ILE A 429 -12.04 8.06 2.96
CA ILE A 429 -12.41 7.17 1.85
C ILE A 429 -13.53 6.22 2.27
N VAL A 430 -13.41 5.56 3.43
CA VAL A 430 -14.46 4.66 3.95
C VAL A 430 -15.78 5.40 4.07
N ARG A 431 -15.79 6.60 4.66
CA ARG A 431 -17.02 7.42 4.77
C ARG A 431 -17.61 7.78 3.41
N ALA A 432 -16.78 8.14 2.44
CA ALA A 432 -17.22 8.48 1.10
C ALA A 432 -17.83 7.27 0.37
N VAL A 433 -17.18 6.10 0.48
CA VAL A 433 -17.66 4.83 -0.08
C VAL A 433 -19.04 4.47 0.52
N ARG A 434 -19.17 4.51 1.84
CA ARG A 434 -20.43 4.22 2.53
C ARG A 434 -21.54 5.19 2.14
N ARG A 435 -21.25 6.48 2.05
CA ARG A 435 -22.21 7.47 1.57
C ARG A 435 -22.68 7.14 0.14
N LYS A 436 -21.73 6.79 -0.75
CA LYS A 436 -22.06 6.46 -2.15
C LYS A 436 -22.92 5.21 -2.27
N ALA A 437 -22.65 4.19 -1.43
CA ALA A 437 -23.52 3.02 -1.33
C ALA A 437 -24.92 3.42 -0.83
N GLY A 438 -25.02 4.26 0.21
CA GLY A 438 -26.32 4.79 0.70
C GLY A 438 -27.11 5.57 -0.36
N GLU A 439 -26.46 6.13 -1.38
CA GLU A 439 -27.10 6.73 -2.56
C GLU A 439 -27.64 5.69 -3.57
N GLY A 440 -27.44 4.39 -3.30
CA GLY A 440 -27.93 3.28 -4.11
C GLY A 440 -26.92 2.71 -5.11
N ALA A 441 -25.63 3.09 -5.05
CA ALA A 441 -24.59 2.46 -5.86
C ALA A 441 -24.24 1.08 -5.29
N CYS A 442 -24.03 0.10 -6.15
CA CYS A 442 -23.37 -1.15 -5.81
C CYS A 442 -21.85 -0.93 -5.87
N ILE A 443 -21.11 -1.28 -4.81
CA ILE A 443 -19.67 -1.04 -4.73
C ILE A 443 -18.93 -2.36 -4.52
N LEU A 444 -17.97 -2.66 -5.41
CA LEU A 444 -17.07 -3.79 -5.27
C LEU A 444 -15.68 -3.28 -4.89
N VAL A 445 -15.10 -3.82 -3.82
CA VAL A 445 -13.75 -3.51 -3.36
C VAL A 445 -12.87 -4.74 -3.54
N ALA A 446 -12.00 -4.72 -4.54
CA ALA A 446 -10.99 -5.76 -4.75
C ALA A 446 -9.72 -5.41 -3.96
N SER A 447 -9.32 -6.27 -3.03
CA SER A 447 -8.15 -6.02 -2.19
C SER A 447 -7.41 -7.31 -1.81
N SER A 448 -6.14 -7.16 -1.49
CA SER A 448 -5.32 -8.19 -0.81
C SER A 448 -5.12 -7.88 0.68
N GLU A 449 -5.68 -6.78 1.19
CA GLU A 449 -5.60 -6.36 2.58
C GLU A 449 -6.91 -6.64 3.31
N THR A 450 -6.85 -7.48 4.35
CA THR A 450 -8.04 -7.87 5.11
C THR A 450 -8.70 -6.70 5.82
N ASP A 451 -7.89 -5.79 6.39
CA ASP A 451 -8.38 -4.63 7.12
C ASP A 451 -9.12 -3.62 6.22
N GLU A 452 -8.76 -3.53 4.92
CA GLU A 452 -9.49 -2.76 3.93
C GLU A 452 -10.88 -3.37 3.69
N ILE A 453 -10.94 -4.69 3.49
CA ILE A 453 -12.20 -5.42 3.29
C ILE A 453 -13.08 -5.33 4.54
N VAL A 454 -12.54 -5.66 5.71
CA VAL A 454 -13.30 -5.69 6.98
C VAL A 454 -13.84 -4.29 7.34
N SER A 455 -13.08 -3.23 7.07
CA SER A 455 -13.50 -1.87 7.40
C SER A 455 -14.56 -1.29 6.47
N MET A 456 -14.56 -1.68 5.18
CA MET A 456 -15.43 -1.09 4.17
C MET A 456 -16.65 -1.92 3.82
N CYS A 457 -16.53 -3.27 3.81
CA CYS A 457 -17.49 -4.13 3.14
C CYS A 457 -18.58 -4.66 4.08
N ASP A 458 -19.76 -4.90 3.56
CA ASP A 458 -20.89 -5.51 4.26
C ASP A 458 -20.72 -7.03 4.33
N ARG A 459 -20.21 -7.59 3.25
CA ARG A 459 -19.78 -9.00 3.12
C ARG A 459 -18.59 -9.08 2.17
N ALA A 460 -17.90 -10.21 2.18
CA ALA A 460 -16.75 -10.43 1.32
C ALA A 460 -16.73 -11.84 0.74
N TYR A 461 -16.10 -11.94 -0.41
CA TYR A 461 -15.79 -13.18 -1.10
C TYR A 461 -14.29 -13.36 -1.15
N VAL A 462 -13.80 -14.48 -0.61
CA VAL A 462 -12.41 -14.91 -0.77
C VAL A 462 -12.29 -15.66 -2.08
N ILE A 463 -11.39 -15.23 -2.94
CA ILE A 463 -11.25 -15.74 -4.31
C ILE A 463 -9.84 -16.32 -4.50
N LEU A 464 -9.76 -17.55 -5.01
CA LEU A 464 -8.51 -18.15 -5.47
C LEU A 464 -8.76 -19.10 -6.63
N GLY A 465 -8.25 -18.77 -7.80
CA GLY A 465 -8.59 -19.41 -9.05
C GLY A 465 -10.07 -19.16 -9.38
N ASP A 466 -10.80 -20.23 -9.66
CA ASP A 466 -12.23 -20.24 -9.95
C ASP A 466 -13.13 -20.52 -8.72
N ARG A 467 -12.55 -20.52 -7.50
CA ARG A 467 -13.23 -20.88 -6.26
C ARG A 467 -13.52 -19.65 -5.42
N VAL A 468 -14.65 -19.70 -4.73
CA VAL A 468 -15.17 -18.58 -3.93
C VAL A 468 -15.65 -19.10 -2.59
N LEU A 469 -15.34 -18.35 -1.51
CA LEU A 469 -15.92 -18.52 -0.18
C LEU A 469 -16.53 -17.18 0.27
N GLU A 470 -17.76 -17.21 0.76
CA GLU A 470 -18.47 -16.02 1.23
C GLU A 470 -18.35 -15.87 2.76
N TYR A 471 -18.15 -14.63 3.22
CA TYR A 471 -18.09 -14.24 4.63
C TYR A 471 -19.00 -13.05 4.89
N THR A 472 -19.85 -13.17 5.92
CA THR A 472 -20.86 -12.15 6.28
C THR A 472 -20.93 -11.93 7.78
N GLY A 473 -21.45 -10.80 8.23
CA GLY A 473 -21.70 -10.52 9.65
C GLY A 473 -20.44 -10.64 10.51
N ASP A 474 -20.51 -11.40 11.59
CA ASP A 474 -19.39 -11.58 12.54
C ASP A 474 -18.27 -12.47 11.97
N ASP A 475 -18.57 -13.27 10.93
CA ASP A 475 -17.57 -14.08 10.24
C ASP A 475 -16.68 -13.25 9.31
N LEU A 476 -17.07 -12.01 8.97
CA LEU A 476 -16.26 -11.08 8.21
C LEU A 476 -15.23 -10.40 9.11
N ASN A 477 -14.12 -11.07 9.33
CA ASN A 477 -12.98 -10.61 10.12
C ASN A 477 -11.65 -11.04 9.48
N ASP A 478 -10.55 -10.43 9.92
CA ASP A 478 -9.21 -10.64 9.34
C ASP A 478 -8.78 -12.12 9.39
N GLU A 479 -9.03 -12.80 10.49
CA GLU A 479 -8.62 -14.20 10.70
C GLU A 479 -9.34 -15.13 9.74
N ASN A 480 -10.65 -15.02 9.63
CA ASN A 480 -11.47 -15.88 8.78
C ASN A 480 -11.16 -15.66 7.29
N LEU A 481 -10.92 -14.43 6.84
CA LEU A 481 -10.52 -14.14 5.46
C LEU A 481 -9.19 -14.80 5.11
N LEU A 482 -8.19 -14.71 5.99
CA LEU A 482 -6.90 -15.36 5.78
C LEU A 482 -7.00 -16.89 5.81
N GLN A 483 -7.76 -17.45 6.76
CA GLN A 483 -8.00 -18.90 6.83
C GLN A 483 -8.74 -19.40 5.59
N GLY A 484 -9.69 -18.64 5.07
CA GLY A 484 -10.39 -18.94 3.82
C GLY A 484 -9.43 -19.03 2.63
N LEU A 485 -8.54 -18.05 2.51
CA LEU A 485 -7.54 -18.03 1.44
C LEU A 485 -6.58 -19.22 1.54
N LEU A 486 -6.10 -19.55 2.74
CA LEU A 486 -5.25 -20.72 2.99
C LEU A 486 -5.97 -22.04 2.68
N SER A 487 -7.25 -22.15 3.03
CA SER A 487 -8.08 -23.31 2.74
C SER A 487 -8.24 -23.53 1.24
N LEU A 488 -8.50 -22.48 0.46
CA LEU A 488 -8.56 -22.55 -1.00
C LEU A 488 -7.20 -22.93 -1.61
N ALA A 489 -6.10 -22.38 -1.08
CA ALA A 489 -4.75 -22.72 -1.53
C ALA A 489 -4.42 -24.21 -1.29
N HIS A 490 -4.82 -24.75 -0.13
CA HIS A 490 -4.64 -26.18 0.18
C HIS A 490 -5.43 -27.09 -0.78
N ILE A 491 -6.66 -26.71 -1.11
CA ILE A 491 -7.49 -27.45 -2.08
C ILE A 491 -6.85 -27.41 -3.48
N ARG A 492 -6.31 -26.26 -3.90
CA ARG A 492 -5.63 -26.11 -5.20
C ARG A 492 -4.36 -26.98 -5.30
N SER A 493 -3.67 -27.22 -4.18
CA SER A 493 -2.49 -28.12 -4.12
C SER A 493 -2.82 -29.61 -4.05
N GLY A 494 -4.11 -30.02 -4.17
CA GLY A 494 -4.55 -31.43 -4.16
C GLY A 494 -4.80 -32.00 -2.76
N GLY A 495 -4.83 -31.15 -1.72
CA GLY A 495 -5.22 -31.53 -0.36
C GLY A 495 -6.73 -31.74 -0.22
N LYS A 496 -7.15 -32.63 0.70
CA LYS A 496 -8.56 -32.72 1.07
C LYS A 496 -8.96 -31.44 1.84
N PRO A 497 -10.20 -30.92 1.66
CA PRO A 497 -10.67 -29.79 2.43
C PRO A 497 -10.52 -30.09 3.94
N ALA A 498 -9.87 -29.18 4.67
CA ALA A 498 -9.84 -29.23 6.11
C ALA A 498 -11.30 -29.14 6.61
N SER A 499 -11.66 -29.91 7.63
CA SER A 499 -13.00 -29.81 8.25
C SER A 499 -13.25 -28.36 8.67
N THR A 500 -14.21 -27.70 8.01
CA THR A 500 -14.70 -26.38 8.38
C THR A 500 -15.10 -26.38 9.86
N PRO A 501 -14.75 -25.33 10.65
CA PRO A 501 -15.35 -25.14 11.95
C PRO A 501 -16.88 -25.02 11.79
N ASP A 502 -17.64 -25.62 12.70
CA ASP A 502 -19.11 -25.76 12.68
C ASP A 502 -19.94 -24.47 12.70
N SER A 503 -19.37 -23.30 12.35
CA SER A 503 -20.01 -21.99 12.36
C SER A 503 -20.17 -21.31 11.00
N VAL A 504 -19.69 -21.91 9.90
CA VAL A 504 -19.95 -21.37 8.57
C VAL A 504 -21.32 -21.88 8.15
N SER A 505 -22.33 -21.00 8.13
CA SER A 505 -23.64 -21.30 7.57
C SER A 505 -23.45 -21.81 6.15
N ALA A 506 -23.80 -23.09 5.95
CA ALA A 506 -23.70 -23.77 4.67
C ALA A 506 -24.61 -23.15 3.62
N GLY A 507 -24.19 -22.05 3.04
CA GLY A 507 -24.67 -21.51 1.78
C GLY A 507 -23.90 -22.17 0.65
N ALA A 508 -24.41 -23.32 0.18
CA ALA A 508 -24.09 -23.96 -1.09
C ALA A 508 -22.60 -24.23 -1.41
N VAL A 509 -22.01 -25.22 -0.74
CA VAL A 509 -21.09 -26.12 -1.46
C VAL A 509 -21.97 -26.95 -2.39
N VAL A 510 -22.09 -26.56 -3.64
CA VAL A 510 -22.77 -27.38 -4.66
C VAL A 510 -21.90 -28.62 -4.86
N ASN A 511 -22.39 -29.75 -4.36
CA ASN A 511 -21.90 -31.08 -4.58
C ASN A 511 -21.95 -31.42 -6.10
N ALA A 512 -20.82 -31.29 -6.79
CA ALA A 512 -20.58 -31.96 -8.08
C ALA A 512 -19.77 -33.22 -7.86
N ALA A 513 -20.37 -34.20 -7.16
CA ALA A 513 -19.89 -35.57 -7.15
C ALA A 513 -21.12 -36.46 -7.35
N SER A 514 -21.53 -36.64 -8.62
CA SER A 514 -22.19 -37.81 -9.20
C SER A 514 -23.03 -37.39 -10.42
N ARG A 515 -22.38 -37.42 -11.61
CA ARG A 515 -22.92 -38.12 -12.80
C ARG A 515 -21.84 -38.14 -13.88
#